data_cba3c3e05d5565bc1003cdcdc4a13f40
#
_entry.id   cba3c3e05d5565bc1003cdcdc4a13f40
#
_cell.length_a   1.000
_cell.length_b   1.000
_cell.length_c   1.000
_cell.angle_alpha   90.00
_cell.angle_beta   90.00
_cell.angle_gamma   90.00
#
_symmetry.space_group_name_H-M   'P 1'
#
loop_
_entity.id
_entity.type
_entity.pdbx_description
1 polymer ?
#
loop_
_entity_poly.entity_id
_entity_poly.type
_entity_poly.pdbx_seq_one_letter_code
_entity_poly.pdbx_strand_id
1 'polypeptide(L)'
;EQYPEVLAHFREQYRYFCVDEAQDTSKIQHDMIDLLAAQSRNLFMVGDEDQSIYGFRAAYPQALVSFEDRHPGAGILLMETNYRSRQEIVRAADTLIQKNKNRHPKKMTAAREGGGCVTEIKAVSRQGQYNYLLKVAQDCEQETAVLYRNNESALPIIDLLERKGLSCRVKNSDMTFFSHPVVNDICDFIQLSLDPWDGEAFLRIYYKMGAGISKKAAMEAVDANTRRLTLLDTVAEMDEVSVYTRKQCKALATHLDNMRYESAGKAIYRILNYMGYQEFMDTH
;
A
#
# COMPACT_ATOMS: atom_id res chain seq x y z
N GLU A 1 -24.52 5.64 25.47
CA GLU A 1 -25.19 6.15 26.70
C GLU A 1 -26.35 7.12 26.39
N GLN A 2 -26.36 7.83 25.25
CA GLN A 2 -27.46 8.72 24.84
C GLN A 2 -28.76 7.99 24.47
N TYR A 3 -28.67 6.69 24.10
CA TYR A 3 -29.78 5.87 23.64
C TYR A 3 -29.82 4.53 24.38
N PRO A 4 -30.27 4.51 25.65
CA PRO A 4 -30.25 3.31 26.49
C PRO A 4 -31.13 2.18 25.95
N GLU A 5 -32.20 2.50 25.24
CA GLU A 5 -33.09 1.55 24.58
C GLU A 5 -32.40 0.76 23.46
N VAL A 6 -31.52 1.40 22.71
CA VAL A 6 -30.72 0.75 21.66
C VAL A 6 -29.73 -0.25 22.30
N LEU A 7 -29.08 0.17 23.37
CA LEU A 7 -28.16 -0.70 24.11
C LEU A 7 -28.89 -1.90 24.71
N ALA A 8 -30.05 -1.67 25.30
CA ALA A 8 -30.90 -2.74 25.88
C ALA A 8 -31.30 -3.76 24.81
N HIS A 9 -31.71 -3.29 23.63
CA HIS A 9 -32.06 -4.13 22.50
C HIS A 9 -30.91 -5.06 22.09
N PHE A 10 -29.70 -4.51 21.90
CA PHE A 10 -28.55 -5.33 21.53
C PHE A 10 -28.10 -6.31 22.64
N ARG A 11 -28.22 -5.94 23.92
CA ARG A 11 -27.93 -6.83 25.05
C ARG A 11 -28.92 -7.98 25.15
N GLU A 12 -30.17 -7.76 24.80
CA GLU A 12 -31.18 -8.81 24.75
C GLU A 12 -30.94 -9.75 23.57
N GLN A 13 -30.57 -9.21 22.42
CA GLN A 13 -30.32 -9.98 21.20
C GLN A 13 -29.04 -10.81 21.29
N TYR A 14 -27.95 -10.25 21.84
CA TYR A 14 -26.63 -10.90 21.92
C TYR A 14 -26.25 -11.17 23.37
N ARG A 15 -26.22 -12.43 23.72
CA ARG A 15 -25.90 -12.89 25.10
C ARG A 15 -24.47 -13.40 25.25
N TYR A 16 -23.80 -13.73 24.15
CA TYR A 16 -22.45 -14.25 24.13
C TYR A 16 -21.62 -13.42 23.12
N PHE A 17 -20.44 -13.03 23.52
CA PHE A 17 -19.51 -12.25 22.71
C PHE A 17 -18.21 -13.03 22.56
N CYS A 18 -17.85 -13.35 21.32
CA CYS A 18 -16.58 -13.96 20.99
C CYS A 18 -15.78 -12.97 20.13
N VAL A 19 -14.58 -12.63 20.57
CA VAL A 19 -13.67 -11.71 19.88
C VAL A 19 -12.43 -12.47 19.48
N ASP A 20 -12.18 -12.57 18.20
CA ASP A 20 -10.96 -13.14 17.65
C ASP A 20 -9.98 -12.04 17.26
N GLU A 21 -8.67 -12.35 17.23
CA GLU A 21 -7.59 -11.40 16.95
C GLU A 21 -7.71 -10.12 17.81
N ALA A 22 -8.06 -10.28 19.08
CA ALA A 22 -8.39 -9.16 19.97
C ALA A 22 -7.26 -8.13 20.12
N GLN A 23 -5.99 -8.51 19.87
CA GLN A 23 -4.84 -7.59 19.87
C GLN A 23 -4.91 -6.53 18.76
N ASP A 24 -5.67 -6.79 17.68
CA ASP A 24 -5.81 -5.87 16.54
C ASP A 24 -7.02 -4.94 16.66
N THR A 25 -7.84 -5.17 17.69
CA THR A 25 -9.04 -4.40 18.00
C THR A 25 -8.65 -3.06 18.63
N SER A 26 -9.29 -1.96 18.20
CA SER A 26 -9.05 -0.64 18.77
C SER A 26 -9.67 -0.46 20.15
N LYS A 27 -9.18 0.52 20.91
CA LYS A 27 -9.72 0.80 22.25
C LYS A 27 -11.22 1.08 22.22
N ILE A 28 -11.71 1.85 21.24
CA ILE A 28 -13.14 2.15 21.11
C ILE A 28 -13.96 0.89 20.89
N GLN A 29 -13.46 -0.05 20.07
CA GLN A 29 -14.14 -1.33 19.86
C GLN A 29 -14.16 -2.18 21.12
N HIS A 30 -13.06 -2.22 21.89
CA HIS A 30 -13.06 -2.88 23.19
C HIS A 30 -14.06 -2.26 24.16
N ASP A 31 -14.12 -0.92 24.24
CA ASP A 31 -15.08 -0.21 25.10
C ASP A 31 -16.53 -0.50 24.68
N MET A 32 -16.81 -0.64 23.39
CA MET A 32 -18.12 -1.06 22.87
C MET A 32 -18.45 -2.51 23.27
N ILE A 33 -17.50 -3.43 23.14
CA ILE A 33 -17.65 -4.84 23.52
C ILE A 33 -17.93 -4.94 25.01
N ASP A 34 -17.18 -4.24 25.84
CA ASP A 34 -17.38 -4.20 27.29
C ASP A 34 -18.76 -3.66 27.65
N LEU A 35 -19.19 -2.59 27.00
CA LEU A 35 -20.51 -2.01 27.20
C LEU A 35 -21.62 -3.02 26.87
N LEU A 36 -21.48 -3.74 25.77
CA LEU A 36 -22.47 -4.75 25.35
C LEU A 36 -22.47 -5.96 26.28
N ALA A 37 -21.30 -6.46 26.66
CA ALA A 37 -21.14 -7.65 27.50
C ALA A 37 -21.39 -7.42 28.99
N ALA A 38 -21.46 -6.17 29.45
CA ALA A 38 -21.52 -5.81 30.87
C ALA A 38 -22.62 -6.51 31.68
N GLN A 39 -23.75 -6.81 31.05
CA GLN A 39 -24.88 -7.47 31.74
C GLN A 39 -24.75 -8.99 31.75
N SER A 40 -24.40 -9.58 30.60
CA SER A 40 -24.31 -11.04 30.46
C SER A 40 -23.04 -11.62 31.07
N ARG A 41 -21.95 -10.84 31.06
CA ARG A 41 -20.56 -11.24 31.36
C ARG A 41 -20.06 -12.45 30.57
N ASN A 42 -20.74 -12.80 29.48
CA ASN A 42 -20.35 -13.88 28.60
C ASN A 42 -19.44 -13.35 27.51
N LEU A 43 -18.22 -12.99 27.87
CA LEU A 43 -17.19 -12.46 26.95
C LEU A 43 -16.04 -13.47 26.87
N PHE A 44 -15.72 -13.88 25.65
CA PHE A 44 -14.59 -14.73 25.32
C PHE A 44 -13.72 -14.03 24.30
N MET A 45 -12.47 -13.76 24.66
CA MET A 45 -11.49 -13.13 23.79
C MET A 45 -10.36 -14.10 23.46
N VAL A 46 -10.00 -14.15 22.19
CA VAL A 46 -8.82 -14.86 21.69
C VAL A 46 -7.89 -13.86 21.03
N GLY A 47 -6.62 -13.94 21.33
CA GLY A 47 -5.63 -13.06 20.76
C GLY A 47 -4.23 -13.35 21.28
N ASP A 48 -3.26 -12.73 20.65
CA ASP A 48 -1.86 -12.82 21.02
C ASP A 48 -1.25 -11.41 20.97
N GLU A 49 -1.06 -10.80 22.15
CA GLU A 49 -0.50 -9.45 22.28
C GLU A 49 0.88 -9.31 21.62
N ASP A 50 1.61 -10.43 21.50
CA ASP A 50 2.90 -10.48 20.84
C ASP A 50 2.80 -10.34 19.29
N GLN A 51 1.60 -10.56 18.73
CA GLN A 51 1.32 -10.41 17.29
C GLN A 51 0.70 -9.07 16.92
N SER A 52 0.53 -8.14 17.86
CA SER A 52 -0.04 -6.83 17.59
C SER A 52 0.90 -5.96 16.74
N ILE A 53 0.63 -5.89 15.44
CA ILE A 53 1.42 -5.09 14.48
C ILE A 53 0.60 -3.94 13.86
N TYR A 54 -0.67 -3.79 14.23
CA TYR A 54 -1.57 -2.78 13.70
C TYR A 54 -1.73 -1.53 14.59
N GLY A 55 -0.69 -1.18 15.36
CA GLY A 55 -0.68 0.02 16.18
C GLY A 55 -0.99 1.30 15.38
N PHE A 56 -0.60 1.38 14.11
CA PHE A 56 -0.93 2.49 13.20
C PHE A 56 -2.43 2.57 12.84
N ARG A 57 -3.20 1.52 13.12
CA ARG A 57 -4.67 1.47 13.01
C ARG A 57 -5.35 1.58 14.37
N ALA A 58 -4.63 2.08 15.38
CA ALA A 58 -5.10 2.22 16.77
C ALA A 58 -5.44 0.88 17.45
N ALA A 59 -4.78 -0.22 17.07
CA ALA A 59 -4.86 -1.49 17.81
C ALA A 59 -4.43 -1.30 19.28
N TYR A 60 -5.16 -1.95 20.18
CA TYR A 60 -5.01 -1.78 21.62
C TYR A 60 -4.78 -3.13 22.34
N PRO A 61 -3.58 -3.73 22.21
CA PRO A 61 -3.25 -5.03 22.82
C PRO A 61 -3.29 -5.03 24.35
N GLN A 62 -3.23 -3.85 24.98
CA GLN A 62 -3.37 -3.71 26.43
C GLN A 62 -4.69 -4.28 26.96
N ALA A 63 -5.72 -4.33 26.12
CA ALA A 63 -7.00 -4.93 26.50
C ALA A 63 -6.87 -6.41 26.85
N LEU A 64 -5.94 -7.14 26.19
CA LEU A 64 -5.63 -8.53 26.53
C LEU A 64 -4.77 -8.60 27.80
N VAL A 65 -3.70 -7.80 27.89
CA VAL A 65 -2.76 -7.82 29.01
C VAL A 65 -3.45 -7.46 30.34
N SER A 66 -4.40 -6.51 30.30
CA SER A 66 -5.17 -6.07 31.48
C SER A 66 -6.58 -6.68 31.55
N PHE A 67 -6.82 -7.81 30.91
CA PHE A 67 -8.16 -8.38 30.80
C PHE A 67 -8.75 -8.76 32.16
N GLU A 68 -7.96 -9.37 33.03
CA GLU A 68 -8.39 -9.77 34.40
C GLU A 68 -8.70 -8.56 35.29
N ASP A 69 -7.94 -7.46 35.14
CA ASP A 69 -8.18 -6.20 35.85
C ASP A 69 -9.52 -5.57 35.47
N ARG A 70 -9.84 -5.65 34.16
CA ARG A 70 -11.09 -5.09 33.58
C ARG A 70 -12.30 -6.00 33.85
N HIS A 71 -12.07 -7.30 33.94
CA HIS A 71 -13.08 -8.32 34.13
C HIS A 71 -12.75 -9.21 35.33
N PRO A 72 -12.95 -8.72 36.56
CA PRO A 72 -12.61 -9.48 37.79
C PRO A 72 -13.28 -10.84 37.80
N GLY A 73 -12.47 -11.88 38.03
CA GLY A 73 -12.90 -13.28 38.04
C GLY A 73 -12.91 -13.95 36.66
N ALA A 74 -12.39 -13.28 35.63
CA ALA A 74 -12.15 -13.90 34.32
C ALA A 74 -11.03 -14.95 34.43
N GLY A 75 -11.15 -16.03 33.64
CA GLY A 75 -10.09 -17.02 33.51
C GLY A 75 -9.17 -16.66 32.32
N ILE A 76 -7.85 -16.71 32.51
CA ILE A 76 -6.86 -16.58 31.46
C ILE A 76 -6.28 -17.95 31.16
N LEU A 77 -6.34 -18.37 29.91
CA LEU A 77 -5.79 -19.62 29.41
C LEU A 77 -4.67 -19.33 28.41
N LEU A 78 -3.46 -19.75 28.71
CA LEU A 78 -2.30 -19.57 27.85
C LEU A 78 -2.13 -20.80 26.94
N MET A 79 -2.07 -20.55 25.62
CA MET A 79 -1.75 -21.57 24.61
C MET A 79 -0.26 -21.51 24.29
N GLU A 80 0.54 -22.32 24.97
CA GLU A 80 2.00 -22.29 24.88
C GLU A 80 2.59 -23.27 23.85
N THR A 81 1.74 -24.10 23.23
CA THR A 81 2.19 -25.07 22.22
C THR A 81 1.91 -24.56 20.81
N ASN A 82 2.96 -24.39 20.02
CA ASN A 82 2.89 -24.02 18.59
C ASN A 82 2.89 -25.27 17.72
N TYR A 83 1.76 -25.56 17.07
CA TYR A 83 1.59 -26.71 16.16
C TYR A 83 1.93 -26.37 14.69
N ARG A 84 2.13 -25.09 14.35
CA ARG A 84 2.38 -24.61 12.98
C ARG A 84 3.85 -24.71 12.60
N SER A 85 4.72 -24.19 13.43
CA SER A 85 6.12 -23.93 13.11
C SER A 85 7.06 -24.95 13.74
N ARG A 86 8.21 -25.16 13.09
CA ARG A 86 9.29 -26.01 13.64
C ARG A 86 10.01 -25.30 14.79
N GLN A 87 10.75 -26.07 15.56
CA GLN A 87 11.40 -25.64 16.79
C GLN A 87 12.35 -24.44 16.59
N GLU A 88 13.11 -24.43 15.49
CA GLU A 88 14.08 -23.36 15.21
C GLU A 88 13.37 -22.02 14.98
N ILE A 89 12.23 -22.02 14.31
CA ILE A 89 11.40 -20.83 14.07
C ILE A 89 10.80 -20.33 15.39
N VAL A 90 10.22 -21.24 16.16
CA VAL A 90 9.62 -20.89 17.46
C VAL A 90 10.67 -20.31 18.41
N ARG A 91 11.88 -20.89 18.47
CA ARG A 91 12.98 -20.36 19.29
C ARG A 91 13.43 -18.96 18.84
N ALA A 92 13.58 -18.75 17.54
CA ALA A 92 14.00 -17.46 17.01
C ALA A 92 12.95 -16.38 17.32
N ALA A 93 11.67 -16.69 17.11
CA ALA A 93 10.55 -15.79 17.42
C ALA A 93 10.46 -15.51 18.93
N ASP A 94 10.56 -16.53 19.78
CA ASP A 94 10.53 -16.37 21.24
C ASP A 94 11.68 -15.49 21.72
N THR A 95 12.91 -15.71 21.20
CA THR A 95 14.08 -14.88 21.51
C THR A 95 13.86 -13.40 21.15
N LEU A 96 13.20 -13.14 20.03
CA LEU A 96 12.89 -11.78 19.60
C LEU A 96 11.86 -11.13 20.53
N ILE A 97 10.76 -11.84 20.79
CA ILE A 97 9.61 -11.29 21.52
C ILE A 97 9.87 -11.11 23.02
N GLN A 98 10.81 -11.84 23.61
CA GLN A 98 11.25 -11.65 24.99
C GLN A 98 11.78 -10.23 25.28
N LYS A 99 12.10 -9.46 24.26
CA LYS A 99 12.48 -8.04 24.39
C LYS A 99 11.28 -7.15 24.74
N ASN A 100 10.07 -7.58 24.40
CA ASN A 100 8.84 -6.91 24.80
C ASN A 100 8.53 -7.29 26.26
N LYS A 101 8.37 -6.28 27.12
CA LYS A 101 8.08 -6.47 28.54
C LYS A 101 6.58 -6.35 28.87
N ASN A 102 5.81 -5.78 27.96
CA ASN A 102 4.37 -5.57 28.14
C ASN A 102 3.58 -6.72 27.50
N ARG A 103 3.65 -7.90 28.14
CA ARG A 103 3.05 -9.14 27.66
C ARG A 103 2.77 -10.10 28.83
N HIS A 104 1.92 -11.08 28.61
CA HIS A 104 1.80 -12.20 29.52
C HIS A 104 3.08 -13.04 29.50
N PRO A 105 3.61 -13.45 30.66
CA PRO A 105 4.74 -14.37 30.71
C PRO A 105 4.29 -15.74 30.15
N LYS A 106 4.76 -16.06 28.96
CA LYS A 106 4.52 -17.37 28.30
C LYS A 106 5.79 -17.86 27.64
N LYS A 107 5.96 -19.18 27.58
CA LYS A 107 7.10 -19.85 26.94
C LYS A 107 6.60 -20.74 25.83
N MET A 108 6.80 -20.29 24.59
CA MET A 108 6.35 -21.04 23.43
C MET A 108 7.19 -22.30 23.20
N THR A 109 6.52 -23.42 23.01
CA THR A 109 7.13 -24.72 22.66
C THR A 109 6.59 -25.19 21.31
N ALA A 110 7.44 -25.78 20.47
CA ALA A 110 7.01 -26.34 19.20
C ALA A 110 6.57 -27.79 19.38
N ALA A 111 5.38 -28.13 18.85
CA ALA A 111 4.95 -29.53 18.73
C ALA A 111 5.64 -30.26 17.57
N ARG A 112 6.14 -29.53 16.57
CA ARG A 112 6.83 -30.10 15.40
C ARG A 112 8.32 -30.22 15.68
N GLU A 113 8.88 -31.37 15.29
CA GLU A 113 10.31 -31.62 15.39
C GLU A 113 11.14 -30.61 14.58
N GLY A 114 12.40 -30.44 14.95
CA GLY A 114 13.37 -29.60 14.27
C GLY A 114 13.73 -30.12 12.88
N GLY A 115 14.69 -29.50 12.24
CA GLY A 115 15.24 -29.90 10.94
C GLY A 115 15.24 -28.77 9.91
N GLY A 116 15.09 -27.53 10.34
CA GLY A 116 15.28 -26.33 9.55
C GLY A 116 16.35 -25.42 10.15
N CYS A 117 16.56 -24.27 9.53
CA CYS A 117 17.40 -23.21 10.08
C CYS A 117 16.75 -21.84 9.84
N VAL A 118 17.06 -20.89 10.71
CA VAL A 118 16.79 -19.46 10.48
C VAL A 118 18.12 -18.83 10.11
N THR A 119 18.19 -18.29 8.87
CA THR A 119 19.43 -17.73 8.33
C THR A 119 19.29 -16.22 8.15
N GLU A 120 20.23 -15.46 8.68
CA GLU A 120 20.35 -14.02 8.42
C GLU A 120 21.26 -13.79 7.21
N ILE A 121 20.76 -13.07 6.20
CA ILE A 121 21.53 -12.71 5.01
C ILE A 121 21.73 -11.20 4.99
N LYS A 122 22.98 -10.77 4.96
CA LYS A 122 23.39 -9.36 4.85
C LYS A 122 23.78 -9.05 3.41
N ALA A 123 22.92 -8.37 2.68
CA ALA A 123 23.23 -7.93 1.33
C ALA A 123 23.86 -6.52 1.35
N VAL A 124 24.93 -6.32 0.61
CA VAL A 124 25.64 -5.03 0.51
C VAL A 124 24.87 -4.02 -0.34
N SER A 125 23.98 -4.51 -1.23
CA SER A 125 23.19 -3.67 -2.13
C SER A 125 21.81 -4.27 -2.38
N ARG A 126 20.88 -3.45 -2.88
CA ARG A 126 19.56 -3.94 -3.32
C ARG A 126 19.70 -5.01 -4.41
N GLN A 127 20.61 -4.83 -5.35
CA GLN A 127 20.87 -5.82 -6.40
C GLN A 127 21.36 -7.15 -5.82
N GLY A 128 22.22 -7.10 -4.80
CA GLY A 128 22.68 -8.30 -4.09
C GLY A 128 21.52 -9.05 -3.42
N GLN A 129 20.55 -8.33 -2.85
CA GLN A 129 19.33 -8.91 -2.28
C GLN A 129 18.49 -9.61 -3.36
N TYR A 130 18.27 -8.96 -4.51
CA TYR A 130 17.50 -9.56 -5.61
C TYR A 130 18.19 -10.79 -6.21
N ASN A 131 19.51 -10.75 -6.37
CA ASN A 131 20.29 -11.89 -6.86
C ASN A 131 20.21 -13.08 -5.90
N TYR A 132 20.22 -12.82 -4.58
CA TYR A 132 20.01 -13.86 -3.58
C TYR A 132 18.61 -14.48 -3.69
N LEU A 133 17.57 -13.66 -3.77
CA LEU A 133 16.19 -14.12 -3.94
C LEU A 133 16.00 -14.91 -5.23
N LEU A 134 16.62 -14.47 -6.32
CA LEU A 134 16.61 -15.21 -7.58
C LEU A 134 17.24 -16.60 -7.43
N LYS A 135 18.39 -16.70 -6.74
CA LYS A 135 19.03 -17.99 -6.47
C LYS A 135 18.12 -18.89 -5.63
N VAL A 136 17.50 -18.34 -4.57
CA VAL A 136 16.53 -19.10 -3.75
C VAL A 136 15.38 -19.61 -4.62
N ALA A 137 14.85 -18.78 -5.54
CA ALA A 137 13.76 -19.16 -6.42
C ALA A 137 14.15 -20.22 -7.45
N GLN A 138 15.43 -20.25 -7.89
CA GLN A 138 15.97 -21.28 -8.80
C GLN A 138 16.18 -22.61 -8.09
N ASP A 139 16.62 -22.58 -6.84
CA ASP A 139 17.00 -23.75 -6.06
C ASP A 139 15.85 -24.32 -5.22
N CYS A 140 14.69 -23.63 -5.12
CA CYS A 140 13.59 -24.09 -4.29
C CYS A 140 12.86 -25.29 -4.90
N GLU A 141 12.77 -26.36 -4.12
CA GLU A 141 12.02 -27.58 -4.45
C GLU A 141 10.59 -27.57 -3.87
N GLN A 142 10.29 -26.61 -3.02
CA GLN A 142 9.04 -26.50 -2.29
C GLN A 142 8.43 -25.11 -2.45
N GLU A 143 7.15 -24.99 -2.16
CA GLU A 143 6.47 -23.69 -2.14
C GLU A 143 7.21 -22.74 -1.18
N THR A 144 7.69 -21.64 -1.74
CA THR A 144 8.50 -20.65 -1.02
C THR A 144 7.80 -19.28 -1.07
N ALA A 145 7.61 -18.66 0.08
CA ALA A 145 7.01 -17.34 0.18
C ALA A 145 8.08 -16.26 0.39
N VAL A 146 7.97 -15.17 -0.36
CA VAL A 146 8.76 -13.95 -0.16
C VAL A 146 7.86 -12.91 0.48
N LEU A 147 8.19 -12.48 1.70
CA LEU A 147 7.49 -11.43 2.41
C LEU A 147 8.23 -10.10 2.25
N TYR A 148 7.48 -9.04 1.99
CA TYR A 148 8.03 -7.70 1.78
C TYR A 148 7.21 -6.65 2.55
N ARG A 149 7.82 -5.51 2.81
CA ARG A 149 7.20 -4.45 3.61
C ARG A 149 6.18 -3.63 2.81
N ASN A 150 6.51 -3.30 1.56
CA ASN A 150 5.70 -2.45 0.67
C ASN A 150 5.55 -3.14 -0.68
N ASN A 151 4.40 -2.98 -1.32
CA ASN A 151 4.13 -3.55 -2.65
C ASN A 151 5.20 -3.16 -3.69
N GLU A 152 5.69 -1.94 -3.65
CA GLU A 152 6.75 -1.45 -4.53
C GLU A 152 8.06 -2.24 -4.39
N SER A 153 8.35 -2.75 -3.20
CA SER A 153 9.56 -3.56 -2.95
C SER A 153 9.52 -4.91 -3.66
N ALA A 154 8.35 -5.41 -4.02
CA ALA A 154 8.17 -6.66 -4.74
C ALA A 154 8.38 -6.51 -6.25
N LEU A 155 8.12 -5.34 -6.83
CA LEU A 155 8.15 -5.14 -8.30
C LEU A 155 9.47 -5.54 -8.94
N PRO A 156 10.66 -5.13 -8.42
CA PRO A 156 11.92 -5.52 -9.04
C PRO A 156 12.21 -7.02 -8.99
N ILE A 157 11.75 -7.73 -7.96
CA ILE A 157 11.93 -9.17 -7.88
C ILE A 157 10.95 -9.91 -8.81
N ILE A 158 9.72 -9.42 -8.94
CA ILE A 158 8.74 -9.97 -9.88
C ILE A 158 9.26 -9.86 -11.32
N ASP A 159 9.69 -8.66 -11.74
CA ASP A 159 10.29 -8.41 -13.05
C ASP A 159 11.51 -9.31 -13.30
N LEU A 160 12.38 -9.48 -12.29
CA LEU A 160 13.56 -10.32 -12.40
C LEU A 160 13.20 -11.81 -12.58
N LEU A 161 12.21 -12.31 -11.83
CA LEU A 161 11.73 -13.68 -11.95
C LEU A 161 11.09 -13.93 -13.31
N GLU A 162 10.24 -13.04 -13.79
CA GLU A 162 9.60 -13.13 -15.10
C GLU A 162 10.62 -13.15 -16.24
N ARG A 163 11.61 -12.25 -16.23
CA ARG A 163 12.71 -12.23 -17.21
C ARG A 163 13.56 -13.51 -17.21
N LYS A 164 13.57 -14.23 -16.09
CA LYS A 164 14.27 -15.51 -15.98
C LYS A 164 13.36 -16.72 -16.24
N GLY A 165 12.10 -16.50 -16.62
CA GLY A 165 11.13 -17.55 -16.89
C GLY A 165 10.69 -18.33 -15.65
N LEU A 166 10.86 -17.76 -14.45
CA LEU A 166 10.43 -18.35 -13.19
C LEU A 166 9.04 -17.84 -12.85
N SER A 167 8.09 -18.76 -12.65
CA SER A 167 6.73 -18.40 -12.26
C SER A 167 6.65 -17.97 -10.81
N CYS A 168 5.93 -16.89 -10.54
CA CYS A 168 5.60 -16.47 -9.19
C CYS A 168 4.12 -16.09 -9.11
N ARG A 169 3.54 -16.23 -7.91
CA ARG A 169 2.17 -15.80 -7.63
C ARG A 169 2.20 -14.64 -6.64
N VAL A 170 1.65 -13.52 -7.04
CA VAL A 170 1.48 -12.35 -6.17
C VAL A 170 0.10 -12.39 -5.54
N LYS A 171 0.03 -12.36 -4.21
CA LYS A 171 -1.24 -12.52 -3.47
C LYS A 171 -2.22 -11.36 -3.72
N ASN A 172 -1.70 -10.14 -3.86
CA ASN A 172 -2.49 -8.96 -4.23
C ASN A 172 -2.06 -8.55 -5.63
N SER A 173 -2.80 -9.03 -6.63
CA SER A 173 -2.56 -8.73 -8.04
C SER A 173 -3.03 -7.34 -8.46
N ASP A 174 -3.56 -6.53 -7.55
CA ASP A 174 -3.72 -5.11 -7.80
C ASP A 174 -2.33 -4.53 -8.00
N MET A 175 -1.85 -4.68 -9.22
CA MET A 175 -0.67 -4.01 -9.72
C MET A 175 -0.97 -2.51 -9.75
N THR A 176 -1.04 -1.91 -8.57
CA THR A 176 -1.28 -0.49 -8.36
C THR A 176 -0.28 0.38 -9.10
N PHE A 177 0.85 -0.20 -9.52
CA PHE A 177 1.82 0.53 -10.32
C PHE A 177 1.24 1.02 -11.65
N PHE A 178 0.65 0.14 -12.45
CA PHE A 178 0.10 0.52 -13.76
C PHE A 178 -1.26 1.22 -13.67
N SER A 179 -1.93 1.15 -12.55
CA SER A 179 -3.16 1.91 -12.25
C SER A 179 -2.91 3.13 -11.37
N HIS A 180 -1.65 3.34 -10.94
CA HIS A 180 -1.30 4.50 -10.12
C HIS A 180 -1.47 5.79 -10.93
N PRO A 181 -2.13 6.84 -10.38
CA PRO A 181 -2.41 8.08 -11.11
C PRO A 181 -1.16 8.71 -11.75
N VAL A 182 -0.04 8.74 -11.03
CA VAL A 182 1.23 9.28 -11.55
C VAL A 182 1.73 8.51 -12.77
N VAL A 183 1.60 7.18 -12.78
CA VAL A 183 2.02 6.35 -13.93
C VAL A 183 1.10 6.60 -15.12
N ASN A 184 -0.22 6.68 -14.88
CA ASN A 184 -1.18 7.01 -15.93
C ASN A 184 -0.90 8.40 -16.52
N ASP A 185 -0.62 9.40 -15.68
CA ASP A 185 -0.26 10.73 -16.13
C ASP A 185 1.00 10.73 -17.01
N ILE A 186 2.06 10.03 -16.59
CA ILE A 186 3.27 9.89 -17.40
C ILE A 186 2.98 9.20 -18.74
N CYS A 187 2.13 8.16 -18.73
CA CYS A 187 1.70 7.51 -19.96
C CYS A 187 0.92 8.48 -20.87
N ASP A 188 0.04 9.31 -20.31
CA ASP A 188 -0.69 10.32 -21.07
C ASP A 188 0.23 11.41 -21.67
N PHE A 189 1.26 11.84 -20.92
CA PHE A 189 2.29 12.73 -21.49
C PHE A 189 3.04 12.09 -22.66
N ILE A 190 3.43 10.81 -22.52
CA ILE A 190 4.09 10.07 -23.59
C ILE A 190 3.14 9.88 -24.77
N GLN A 191 1.88 9.51 -24.51
CA GLN A 191 0.86 9.37 -25.54
C GLN A 191 0.66 10.68 -26.31
N LEU A 192 0.53 11.81 -25.61
CA LEU A 192 0.40 13.11 -26.24
C LEU A 192 1.66 13.53 -27.04
N SER A 193 2.84 13.04 -26.65
CA SER A 193 4.05 13.26 -27.46
C SER A 193 4.03 12.47 -28.78
N LEU A 194 3.43 11.26 -28.78
CA LEU A 194 3.31 10.41 -29.96
C LEU A 194 2.17 10.85 -30.89
N ASP A 195 1.04 11.21 -30.28
CA ASP A 195 -0.13 11.79 -30.97
C ASP A 195 -0.52 13.15 -30.37
N PRO A 196 -0.01 14.28 -30.87
CA PRO A 196 -0.29 15.61 -30.35
C PRO A 196 -1.73 16.10 -30.56
N TRP A 197 -2.57 15.27 -31.14
CA TRP A 197 -3.99 15.51 -31.38
C TRP A 197 -4.88 14.63 -30.51
N ASP A 198 -4.33 13.82 -29.61
CA ASP A 198 -5.09 13.00 -28.68
C ASP A 198 -5.78 13.88 -27.62
N GLY A 199 -7.06 14.19 -27.88
CA GLY A 199 -7.87 15.03 -26.99
C GLY A 199 -8.13 14.38 -25.63
N GLU A 200 -8.23 13.05 -25.56
CA GLU A 200 -8.48 12.36 -24.28
C GLU A 200 -7.25 12.43 -23.38
N ALA A 201 -6.07 12.11 -23.89
CA ALA A 201 -4.83 12.24 -23.15
C ALA A 201 -4.60 13.70 -22.71
N PHE A 202 -4.83 14.67 -23.60
CA PHE A 202 -4.70 16.09 -23.31
C PHE A 202 -5.63 16.53 -22.16
N LEU A 203 -6.92 16.15 -22.19
CA LEU A 203 -7.89 16.52 -21.16
C LEU A 203 -7.59 15.92 -19.78
N ARG A 204 -6.82 14.83 -19.70
CA ARG A 204 -6.37 14.27 -18.43
C ARG A 204 -5.18 14.99 -17.81
N ILE A 205 -4.35 15.70 -18.62
CA ILE A 205 -3.07 16.26 -18.15
C ILE A 205 -2.90 17.76 -18.35
N TYR A 206 -3.75 18.48 -19.11
CA TYR A 206 -3.56 19.90 -19.42
C TYR A 206 -3.35 20.80 -18.18
N TYR A 207 -4.06 20.53 -17.08
CA TYR A 207 -3.97 21.30 -15.83
C TYR A 207 -2.76 20.91 -14.97
N LYS A 208 -2.07 19.82 -15.32
CA LYS A 208 -0.88 19.31 -14.62
C LYS A 208 0.43 19.81 -15.24
N MET A 209 0.35 20.57 -16.30
CA MET A 209 1.51 21.05 -17.10
C MET A 209 2.05 22.40 -16.64
N GLY A 210 1.50 23.02 -15.59
CA GLY A 210 1.96 24.34 -15.13
C GLY A 210 1.76 25.50 -16.12
N ALA A 211 0.97 25.29 -17.19
CA ALA A 211 0.80 26.28 -18.26
C ALA A 211 -0.34 27.28 -18.05
N GLY A 212 -1.14 27.13 -16.99
CA GLY A 212 -2.30 27.99 -16.73
C GLY A 212 -3.41 27.85 -17.77
N ILE A 213 -3.56 26.68 -18.38
CA ILE A 213 -4.63 26.38 -19.35
C ILE A 213 -5.95 26.23 -18.60
N SER A 214 -6.96 27.01 -18.97
CA SER A 214 -8.30 26.85 -18.39
C SER A 214 -9.01 25.64 -18.97
N LYS A 215 -9.96 25.07 -18.20
CA LYS A 215 -10.80 23.96 -18.68
C LYS A 215 -11.53 24.32 -19.97
N LYS A 216 -12.03 25.56 -20.07
CA LYS A 216 -12.73 26.07 -21.27
C LYS A 216 -11.78 26.01 -22.47
N ALA A 217 -10.59 26.58 -22.37
CA ALA A 217 -9.61 26.59 -23.46
C ALA A 217 -9.16 25.17 -23.87
N ALA A 218 -8.99 24.27 -22.92
CA ALA A 218 -8.64 22.88 -23.21
C ALA A 218 -9.73 22.17 -24.01
N MET A 219 -11.01 22.32 -23.60
CA MET A 219 -12.14 21.73 -24.32
C MET A 219 -12.31 22.32 -25.71
N GLU A 220 -12.23 23.64 -25.86
CA GLU A 220 -12.30 24.31 -27.17
C GLU A 220 -11.18 23.88 -28.11
N ALA A 221 -9.97 23.66 -27.60
CA ALA A 221 -8.86 23.15 -28.42
C ALA A 221 -9.13 21.72 -28.92
N VAL A 222 -9.74 20.87 -28.11
CA VAL A 222 -10.13 19.52 -28.52
C VAL A 222 -11.27 19.54 -29.53
N ASP A 223 -12.30 20.37 -29.31
CA ASP A 223 -13.44 20.48 -30.22
C ASP A 223 -13.04 21.09 -31.59
N ALA A 224 -12.13 22.04 -31.59
CA ALA A 224 -11.61 22.69 -32.79
C ALA A 224 -10.52 21.87 -33.53
N ASN A 225 -10.21 20.68 -33.07
CA ASN A 225 -9.10 19.86 -33.57
C ASN A 225 -9.27 19.44 -35.03
N THR A 226 -8.58 20.12 -35.92
CA THR A 226 -8.52 19.83 -37.36
C THR A 226 -7.28 19.08 -37.77
N ARG A 227 -6.41 18.70 -36.84
CA ARG A 227 -5.08 18.11 -37.05
C ARG A 227 -4.09 18.97 -37.85
N ARG A 228 -4.38 20.28 -38.00
CA ARG A 228 -3.46 21.22 -38.61
C ARG A 228 -2.44 21.77 -37.60
N LEU A 229 -2.89 22.06 -36.42
CA LEU A 229 -2.08 22.50 -35.28
C LEU A 229 -2.17 21.45 -34.18
N THR A 230 -1.14 21.32 -33.36
CA THR A 230 -1.22 20.50 -32.14
C THR A 230 -2.23 21.11 -31.17
N LEU A 231 -2.74 20.33 -30.20
CA LEU A 231 -3.69 20.85 -29.20
C LEU A 231 -3.09 22.01 -28.40
N LEU A 232 -1.79 21.95 -28.07
CA LEU A 232 -1.10 23.03 -27.37
C LEU A 232 -0.93 24.27 -28.24
N ASP A 233 -0.61 24.12 -29.55
CA ASP A 233 -0.54 25.25 -30.47
C ASP A 233 -1.91 25.87 -30.70
N THR A 234 -2.98 25.05 -30.75
CA THR A 234 -4.36 25.56 -30.86
C THR A 234 -4.71 26.41 -29.62
N VAL A 235 -4.38 25.97 -28.41
CA VAL A 235 -4.55 26.81 -27.22
C VAL A 235 -3.72 28.09 -27.30
N ALA A 236 -2.48 28.01 -27.80
CA ALA A 236 -1.60 29.18 -27.91
C ALA A 236 -2.09 30.25 -28.90
N GLU A 237 -2.91 29.87 -29.90
CA GLU A 237 -3.47 30.81 -30.90
C GLU A 237 -4.81 31.41 -30.46
N MET A 238 -5.43 30.99 -29.39
CA MET A 238 -6.67 31.56 -28.88
C MET A 238 -6.46 32.99 -28.35
N ASP A 239 -7.36 33.90 -28.71
CA ASP A 239 -7.29 35.31 -28.29
C ASP A 239 -7.47 35.50 -26.77
N GLU A 240 -8.29 34.65 -26.16
CA GLU A 240 -8.66 34.73 -24.74
C GLU A 240 -7.57 34.23 -23.76
N VAL A 241 -6.50 33.61 -24.24
CA VAL A 241 -5.44 33.07 -23.36
C VAL A 241 -4.38 34.11 -23.03
N SER A 242 -3.84 34.07 -21.83
CA SER A 242 -2.81 34.99 -21.36
C SER A 242 -1.51 34.82 -22.17
N VAL A 243 -0.70 35.92 -22.20
CA VAL A 243 0.63 35.87 -22.82
C VAL A 243 1.51 34.79 -22.15
N TYR A 244 1.36 34.59 -20.85
CA TYR A 244 2.06 33.53 -20.12
C TYR A 244 1.66 32.15 -20.64
N THR A 245 0.35 31.85 -20.68
CA THR A 245 -0.19 30.57 -21.16
C THR A 245 0.27 30.28 -22.60
N ARG A 246 0.20 31.28 -23.47
CA ARG A 246 0.65 31.17 -24.84
C ARG A 246 2.13 30.78 -24.97
N LYS A 247 2.98 31.42 -24.15
CA LYS A 247 4.41 31.11 -24.12
C LYS A 247 4.68 29.70 -23.59
N GLN A 248 3.98 29.30 -22.53
CA GLN A 248 4.13 27.96 -21.94
C GLN A 248 3.64 26.87 -22.89
N CYS A 249 2.51 27.04 -23.55
CA CYS A 249 2.01 26.06 -24.53
C CYS A 249 3.02 25.81 -25.66
N LYS A 250 3.65 26.86 -26.20
CA LYS A 250 4.70 26.72 -27.23
C LYS A 250 5.93 25.98 -26.70
N ALA A 251 6.35 26.27 -25.48
CA ALA A 251 7.46 25.56 -24.85
C ALA A 251 7.13 24.07 -24.63
N LEU A 252 5.92 23.78 -24.13
CA LEU A 252 5.45 22.42 -23.93
C LEU A 252 5.33 21.62 -25.23
N ALA A 253 4.82 22.24 -26.30
CA ALA A 253 4.76 21.60 -27.62
C ALA A 253 6.18 21.18 -28.07
N THR A 254 7.20 22.05 -27.89
CA THR A 254 8.59 21.72 -28.16
C THR A 254 9.11 20.57 -27.29
N HIS A 255 8.75 20.54 -26.01
CA HIS A 255 9.15 19.45 -25.13
C HIS A 255 8.52 18.12 -25.53
N LEU A 256 7.24 18.10 -25.89
CA LEU A 256 6.56 16.90 -26.38
C LEU A 256 7.18 16.39 -27.70
N ASP A 257 7.50 17.27 -28.64
CA ASP A 257 8.14 16.86 -29.90
C ASP A 257 9.52 16.22 -29.65
N ASN A 258 10.32 16.80 -28.77
CA ASN A 258 11.64 16.26 -28.41
C ASN A 258 11.52 14.85 -27.75
N MET A 259 10.48 14.60 -26.99
CA MET A 259 10.29 13.31 -26.32
C MET A 259 10.15 12.14 -27.27
N ARG A 260 9.66 12.35 -28.49
CA ARG A 260 9.50 11.28 -29.50
C ARG A 260 10.79 10.53 -29.79
N TYR A 261 11.92 11.21 -29.67
CA TYR A 261 13.24 10.71 -30.05
C TYR A 261 14.10 10.34 -28.83
N GLU A 262 13.55 10.46 -27.64
CA GLU A 262 14.26 10.22 -26.39
C GLU A 262 13.98 8.80 -25.82
N SER A 263 14.90 8.29 -25.00
CA SER A 263 14.64 7.09 -24.22
C SER A 263 13.58 7.37 -23.13
N ALA A 264 12.84 6.35 -22.70
CA ALA A 264 11.80 6.48 -21.68
C ALA A 264 12.30 7.20 -20.41
N GLY A 265 13.52 6.91 -19.94
CA GLY A 265 14.08 7.58 -18.77
C GLY A 265 14.31 9.09 -18.99
N LYS A 266 14.74 9.51 -20.21
CA LYS A 266 14.89 10.93 -20.54
C LYS A 266 13.55 11.62 -20.70
N ALA A 267 12.56 10.95 -21.30
CA ALA A 267 11.19 11.47 -21.41
C ALA A 267 10.58 11.70 -20.03
N ILE A 268 10.67 10.73 -19.11
CA ILE A 268 10.20 10.89 -17.73
C ILE A 268 10.92 12.04 -17.02
N TYR A 269 12.25 12.14 -17.15
CA TYR A 269 13.01 13.25 -16.59
C TYR A 269 12.52 14.62 -17.12
N ARG A 270 12.21 14.71 -18.41
CA ARG A 270 11.68 15.92 -19.04
C ARG A 270 10.29 16.28 -18.51
N ILE A 271 9.39 15.32 -18.37
CA ILE A 271 8.05 15.51 -17.80
C ILE A 271 8.16 16.10 -16.39
N LEU A 272 8.99 15.51 -15.54
CA LEU A 272 9.15 15.93 -14.16
C LEU A 272 9.78 17.33 -14.05
N ASN A 273 10.85 17.62 -14.79
CA ASN A 273 11.68 18.79 -14.53
C ASN A 273 11.40 19.99 -15.45
N TYR A 274 10.78 19.80 -16.62
CA TYR A 274 10.60 20.88 -17.60
C TYR A 274 9.16 21.12 -18.03
N MET A 275 8.21 20.25 -17.62
CA MET A 275 6.83 20.35 -18.06
C MET A 275 5.85 20.64 -16.89
N GLY A 276 6.36 21.08 -15.72
CA GLY A 276 5.57 21.51 -14.58
C GLY A 276 4.96 20.37 -13.75
N TYR A 277 5.19 19.11 -14.11
CA TYR A 277 4.52 17.98 -13.44
C TYR A 277 5.03 17.72 -12.03
N GLN A 278 6.33 17.95 -11.75
CA GLN A 278 6.87 17.83 -10.39
C GLN A 278 6.21 18.85 -9.44
N GLU A 279 6.06 20.11 -9.89
CA GLU A 279 5.39 21.16 -9.10
C GLU A 279 3.93 20.81 -8.82
N PHE A 280 3.25 20.21 -9.80
CA PHE A 280 1.89 19.71 -9.61
C PHE A 280 1.83 18.62 -8.55
N MET A 281 2.73 17.64 -8.54
CA MET A 281 2.78 16.56 -7.54
C MET A 281 3.12 17.06 -6.14
N ASP A 282 3.97 18.09 -6.03
CA ASP A 282 4.38 18.65 -4.74
C ASP A 282 3.24 19.47 -4.08
N THR A 283 2.24 19.88 -4.86
CA THR A 283 1.13 20.72 -4.39
C THR A 283 -0.20 19.96 -4.22
N HIS A 284 -0.33 18.77 -4.75
CA HIS A 284 -1.54 17.92 -4.72
C HIS A 284 -1.25 16.51 -4.25
#